data_200bb6196e3c531d68a82b34bf286f70
#
_entry.id   200bb6196e3c531d68a82b34bf286f70
#
_cell.length_a   1.000
_cell.length_b   1.000
_cell.length_c   1.000
_cell.angle_alpha   90.00
_cell.angle_beta   90.00
_cell.angle_gamma   90.00
#
_symmetry.space_group_name_H-M   'P 1'
#
loop_
_entity.id
_entity.type
_entity.pdbx_description
1 polymer ?
#
loop_
_entity_poly.entity_id
_entity_poly.type
_entity_poly.pdbx_seq_one_letter_code
_entity_poly.pdbx_strand_id
1 'polypeptide(L)'
;VKKSATTAIFLLAAALYLPTIGFGFTGWDDTGYVTRNPLVTSAAGFSRIFTSSESDVYYPLTYASYWLEYRLWGAHPAGYHAVNVLLHGTNAALLLHLLLALGTSLRGAGLGAALFAVHPLQVMTVAWIAERKNLLALLFTLLCSMAWVEGRRALALLAFAAALASKTVVLGLPLVLLFYDVLVRKGSARVALRWVAPMLLASLTFALTTIAFEQPFVDRGASGLTPGPLERLQIAGAAPWFYLAKLALPVGLSPAYPRWPVDAGSVLWWLPLLVTLAALAGFVVLLPRLRSLAGRRAAWLLA
;
A
#
# COMPACT_ATOMS: atom_id res chain seq x y z
N VAL A 1 27.35 -2.73 -11.26
CA VAL A 1 27.07 -2.21 -9.91
C VAL A 1 25.56 -2.14 -9.64
N LYS A 2 24.73 -1.49 -10.50
CA LYS A 2 23.26 -1.42 -10.25
C LYS A 2 22.61 -2.80 -10.24
N LYS A 3 22.95 -3.68 -11.19
CA LYS A 3 22.40 -5.06 -11.23
C LYS A 3 22.76 -5.85 -9.98
N SER A 4 24.01 -5.76 -9.52
CA SER A 4 24.46 -6.44 -8.28
C SER A 4 23.72 -5.94 -7.05
N ALA A 5 23.46 -4.63 -6.94
CA ALA A 5 22.68 -4.05 -5.85
C ALA A 5 21.22 -4.54 -5.88
N THR A 6 20.60 -4.58 -7.06
CA THR A 6 19.23 -5.12 -7.23
C THR A 6 19.15 -6.56 -6.77
N THR A 7 20.05 -7.41 -7.22
CA THR A 7 20.10 -8.83 -6.83
C THR A 7 20.34 -8.98 -5.32
N ALA A 8 21.26 -8.19 -4.74
CA ALA A 8 21.55 -8.24 -3.31
C ALA A 8 20.33 -7.85 -2.46
N ILE A 9 19.60 -6.79 -2.82
CA ILE A 9 18.38 -6.36 -2.11
C ILE A 9 17.28 -7.43 -2.23
N PHE A 10 17.07 -7.98 -3.44
CA PHE A 10 16.10 -9.04 -3.65
C PHE A 10 16.43 -10.27 -2.77
N LEU A 11 17.69 -10.73 -2.81
CA LEU A 11 18.12 -11.89 -2.03
C LEU A 11 18.07 -11.64 -0.53
N LEU A 12 18.41 -10.44 -0.05
CA LEU A 12 18.26 -10.07 1.35
C LEU A 12 16.82 -10.20 1.81
N ALA A 13 15.88 -9.61 1.07
CA ALA A 13 14.45 -9.67 1.37
C ALA A 13 13.93 -11.11 1.32
N ALA A 14 14.29 -11.87 0.28
CA ALA A 14 13.84 -13.25 0.13
C ALA A 14 14.42 -14.17 1.23
N ALA A 15 15.72 -14.08 1.52
CA ALA A 15 16.37 -14.92 2.52
C ALA A 15 15.82 -14.72 3.93
N LEU A 16 15.49 -13.47 4.30
CA LEU A 16 14.92 -13.17 5.61
C LEU A 16 13.58 -13.88 5.85
N TYR A 17 12.75 -14.00 4.81
CA TYR A 17 11.42 -14.59 4.89
C TYR A 17 11.34 -16.02 4.36
N LEU A 18 12.45 -16.62 3.89
CA LEU A 18 12.50 -18.00 3.43
C LEU A 18 11.92 -19.00 4.43
N PRO A 19 12.14 -18.88 5.76
CA PRO A 19 11.55 -19.78 6.74
C PRO A 19 10.01 -19.82 6.72
N THR A 20 9.34 -18.77 6.25
CA THR A 20 7.86 -18.73 6.20
C THR A 20 7.29 -19.76 5.23
N ILE A 21 8.07 -20.26 4.27
CA ILE A 21 7.63 -21.31 3.32
C ILE A 21 7.23 -22.58 4.08
N GLY A 22 7.79 -22.82 5.28
CA GLY A 22 7.42 -23.92 6.15
C GLY A 22 6.19 -23.67 7.01
N PHE A 23 5.55 -22.50 6.93
CA PHE A 23 4.39 -22.17 7.75
C PHE A 23 3.09 -22.72 7.14
N GLY A 24 2.09 -22.93 8.00
CA GLY A 24 0.74 -23.32 7.60
C GLY A 24 -0.15 -22.10 7.29
N PHE A 25 -1.38 -22.39 6.84
CA PHE A 25 -2.44 -21.36 6.82
C PHE A 25 -2.81 -20.95 8.24
N THR A 26 -3.10 -19.66 8.42
CA THR A 26 -3.69 -19.18 9.67
C THR A 26 -5.18 -19.48 9.70
N GLY A 27 -5.75 -19.68 10.91
CA GLY A 27 -7.19 -19.91 11.08
C GLY A 27 -8.06 -18.65 10.91
N TRP A 28 -7.46 -17.51 10.53
CA TRP A 28 -8.14 -16.24 10.32
C TRP A 28 -8.52 -16.04 8.84
N ASP A 29 -8.08 -14.95 8.23
CA ASP A 29 -8.43 -14.55 6.86
C ASP A 29 -8.03 -15.60 5.80
N ASP A 30 -6.98 -16.42 6.01
CA ASP A 30 -6.53 -17.41 5.03
C ASP A 30 -7.64 -18.41 4.69
N THR A 31 -8.47 -18.75 5.67
CA THR A 31 -9.62 -19.63 5.47
C THR A 31 -10.65 -19.00 4.53
N GLY A 32 -11.02 -17.74 4.78
CA GLY A 32 -12.00 -16.99 3.99
C GLY A 32 -11.46 -16.54 2.64
N TYR A 33 -10.15 -16.30 2.51
CA TYR A 33 -9.56 -15.83 1.27
C TYR A 33 -9.10 -16.96 0.34
N VAL A 34 -8.70 -18.10 0.88
CA VAL A 34 -8.09 -19.19 0.08
C VAL A 34 -8.83 -20.50 0.25
N THR A 35 -8.75 -21.14 1.44
CA THR A 35 -9.04 -22.58 1.57
C THR A 35 -10.53 -22.92 1.52
N ARG A 36 -11.42 -22.02 1.93
CA ARG A 36 -12.88 -22.17 1.90
C ARG A 36 -13.59 -21.15 1.02
N ASN A 37 -12.84 -20.39 0.21
CA ASN A 37 -13.43 -19.40 -0.67
C ASN A 37 -13.91 -20.05 -1.99
N PRO A 38 -15.23 -20.06 -2.29
CA PRO A 38 -15.75 -20.65 -3.53
C PRO A 38 -15.24 -19.96 -4.79
N LEU A 39 -14.88 -18.66 -4.71
CA LEU A 39 -14.30 -17.92 -5.82
C LEU A 39 -12.87 -18.40 -6.15
N VAL A 40 -12.16 -18.93 -5.16
CA VAL A 40 -10.79 -19.45 -5.30
C VAL A 40 -10.79 -20.95 -5.60
N THR A 41 -11.55 -21.73 -4.86
CA THR A 41 -11.52 -23.20 -4.94
C THR A 41 -12.25 -23.77 -6.16
N SER A 42 -13.30 -23.08 -6.66
CA SER A 42 -14.05 -23.51 -7.86
C SER A 42 -13.37 -23.08 -9.17
N ALA A 43 -13.38 -23.94 -10.18
CA ALA A 43 -12.91 -23.60 -11.52
C ALA A 43 -13.70 -22.44 -12.14
N ALA A 44 -15.02 -22.42 -11.94
CA ALA A 44 -15.90 -21.33 -12.40
C ALA A 44 -15.75 -20.04 -11.56
N GLY A 45 -14.98 -20.05 -10.50
CA GLY A 45 -14.80 -18.88 -9.63
C GLY A 45 -14.10 -17.70 -10.31
N PHE A 46 -13.25 -17.95 -11.31
CA PHE A 46 -12.47 -16.88 -11.96
C PHE A 46 -13.33 -15.76 -12.53
N SER A 47 -14.36 -16.09 -13.30
CA SER A 47 -15.27 -15.07 -13.85
C SER A 47 -16.07 -14.35 -12.75
N ARG A 48 -16.43 -15.06 -11.69
CA ARG A 48 -17.20 -14.54 -10.56
C ARG A 48 -16.38 -13.61 -9.65
N ILE A 49 -15.04 -13.74 -9.60
CA ILE A 49 -14.15 -12.84 -8.86
C ILE A 49 -14.39 -11.36 -9.24
N PHE A 50 -14.72 -11.08 -10.48
CA PHE A 50 -14.88 -9.70 -10.97
C PHE A 50 -16.32 -9.17 -10.87
N THR A 51 -17.32 -10.03 -10.64
CA THR A 51 -18.74 -9.67 -10.75
C THR A 51 -19.57 -10.05 -9.53
N SER A 52 -19.09 -10.92 -8.67
CA SER A 52 -19.84 -11.47 -7.55
C SER A 52 -19.63 -10.67 -6.26
N SER A 53 -20.67 -10.59 -5.43
CA SER A 53 -20.64 -10.06 -4.06
C SER A 53 -20.48 -11.18 -2.99
N GLU A 54 -19.98 -12.35 -3.37
CA GLU A 54 -19.80 -13.49 -2.47
C GLU A 54 -18.65 -13.32 -1.48
N SER A 55 -17.81 -12.33 -1.68
CA SER A 55 -16.71 -11.99 -0.76
C SER A 55 -17.04 -10.73 0.03
N ASP A 56 -16.65 -10.68 1.29
CA ASP A 56 -16.83 -9.53 2.18
C ASP A 56 -16.00 -8.31 1.75
N VAL A 57 -15.04 -8.49 0.84
CA VAL A 57 -14.16 -7.42 0.32
C VAL A 57 -13.97 -7.57 -1.18
N TYR A 58 -13.78 -6.44 -1.89
CA TYR A 58 -13.59 -6.42 -3.33
C TYR A 58 -12.11 -6.25 -3.71
N TYR A 59 -11.35 -7.36 -3.77
CA TYR A 59 -9.94 -7.41 -4.18
C TYR A 59 -9.72 -8.37 -5.35
N PRO A 60 -10.29 -8.08 -6.54
CA PRO A 60 -10.37 -9.06 -7.62
C PRO A 60 -8.99 -9.58 -8.08
N LEU A 61 -7.96 -8.75 -8.13
CA LEU A 61 -6.64 -9.21 -8.57
C LEU A 61 -5.96 -10.09 -7.51
N THR A 62 -6.18 -9.82 -6.24
CA THR A 62 -5.69 -10.68 -5.15
C THR A 62 -6.36 -12.06 -5.20
N TYR A 63 -7.68 -12.10 -5.35
CA TYR A 63 -8.40 -13.38 -5.51
C TYR A 63 -8.02 -14.12 -6.77
N ALA A 64 -7.81 -13.42 -7.89
CA ALA A 64 -7.33 -14.04 -9.13
C ALA A 64 -5.95 -14.69 -8.95
N SER A 65 -5.05 -14.07 -8.15
CA SER A 65 -3.76 -14.68 -7.82
C SER A 65 -3.92 -15.97 -7.02
N TYR A 66 -4.80 -15.98 -6.01
CA TYR A 66 -5.08 -17.19 -5.23
C TYR A 66 -5.79 -18.26 -6.05
N TRP A 67 -6.71 -17.85 -6.95
CA TRP A 67 -7.39 -18.79 -7.84
C TRP A 67 -6.38 -19.55 -8.72
N LEU A 68 -5.41 -18.83 -9.30
CA LEU A 68 -4.34 -19.42 -10.10
C LEU A 68 -3.48 -20.38 -9.26
N GLU A 69 -3.05 -19.94 -8.10
CA GLU A 69 -2.21 -20.74 -7.21
C GLU A 69 -2.93 -22.00 -6.69
N TYR A 70 -4.22 -21.89 -6.39
CA TYR A 70 -5.01 -23.05 -6.01
C TYR A 70 -5.08 -24.12 -7.12
N ARG A 71 -5.00 -23.73 -8.41
CA ARG A 71 -4.90 -24.65 -9.54
C ARG A 71 -3.52 -25.30 -9.66
N LEU A 72 -2.48 -24.62 -9.19
CA LEU A 72 -1.10 -25.13 -9.28
C LEU A 72 -0.77 -26.11 -8.16
N TRP A 73 -1.17 -25.82 -6.93
CA TRP A 73 -0.79 -26.60 -5.75
C TRP A 73 -1.90 -26.82 -4.71
N GLY A 74 -3.16 -26.51 -5.04
CA GLY A 74 -4.30 -26.74 -4.15
C GLY A 74 -4.16 -25.98 -2.82
N ALA A 75 -4.46 -26.67 -1.74
CA ALA A 75 -4.36 -26.14 -0.37
C ALA A 75 -2.99 -26.40 0.28
N HIS A 76 -1.89 -26.44 -0.49
CA HIS A 76 -0.54 -26.53 0.07
C HIS A 76 0.03 -25.14 0.36
N PRO A 77 0.23 -24.74 1.63
CA PRO A 77 0.56 -23.35 2.00
C PRO A 77 1.94 -22.89 1.49
N ALA A 78 2.89 -23.81 1.33
CA ALA A 78 4.27 -23.48 0.93
C ALA A 78 4.35 -22.66 -0.38
N GLY A 79 3.53 -22.99 -1.38
CA GLY A 79 3.49 -22.26 -2.65
C GLY A 79 3.03 -20.81 -2.46
N TYR A 80 2.00 -20.59 -1.64
CA TYR A 80 1.49 -19.25 -1.33
C TYR A 80 2.52 -18.41 -0.58
N HIS A 81 3.20 -18.99 0.40
CA HIS A 81 4.29 -18.29 1.10
C HIS A 81 5.45 -17.98 0.16
N ALA A 82 5.84 -18.91 -0.71
CA ALA A 82 6.91 -18.67 -1.69
C ALA A 82 6.58 -17.47 -2.59
N VAL A 83 5.33 -17.34 -3.07
CA VAL A 83 4.91 -16.19 -3.87
C VAL A 83 4.95 -14.90 -3.05
N ASN A 84 4.54 -14.91 -1.77
CA ASN A 84 4.67 -13.73 -0.91
C ASN A 84 6.15 -13.30 -0.74
N VAL A 85 7.05 -14.24 -0.52
CA VAL A 85 8.50 -13.98 -0.42
C VAL A 85 9.04 -13.38 -1.71
N LEU A 86 8.69 -13.94 -2.87
CA LEU A 86 9.11 -13.42 -4.18
C LEU A 86 8.55 -12.01 -4.43
N LEU A 87 7.29 -11.75 -4.09
CA LEU A 87 6.68 -10.43 -4.21
C LEU A 87 7.39 -9.41 -3.31
N HIS A 88 7.73 -9.77 -2.07
CA HIS A 88 8.45 -8.87 -1.17
C HIS A 88 9.85 -8.54 -1.69
N GLY A 89 10.60 -9.55 -2.14
CA GLY A 89 11.90 -9.34 -2.76
C GLY A 89 11.83 -8.44 -4.01
N THR A 90 10.82 -8.67 -4.85
CA THR A 90 10.55 -7.83 -6.03
C THR A 90 10.21 -6.39 -5.64
N ASN A 91 9.37 -6.21 -4.63
CA ASN A 91 9.00 -4.88 -4.13
C ASN A 91 10.22 -4.12 -3.58
N ALA A 92 11.09 -4.79 -2.83
CA ALA A 92 12.33 -4.20 -2.32
C ALA A 92 13.28 -3.79 -3.47
N ALA A 93 13.41 -4.63 -4.50
CA ALA A 93 14.19 -4.32 -5.69
C ALA A 93 13.60 -3.16 -6.50
N LEU A 94 12.27 -3.12 -6.68
CA LEU A 94 11.59 -2.02 -7.36
C LEU A 94 11.70 -0.71 -6.58
N LEU A 95 11.63 -0.75 -5.24
CA LEU A 95 11.85 0.43 -4.41
C LEU A 95 13.25 1.01 -4.60
N LEU A 96 14.29 0.16 -4.67
CA LEU A 96 15.65 0.60 -5.03
C LEU A 96 15.65 1.38 -6.34
N HIS A 97 15.00 0.83 -7.39
CA HIS A 97 14.95 1.47 -8.70
C HIS A 97 14.15 2.77 -8.70
N LEU A 98 13.03 2.82 -7.98
CA LEU A 98 12.24 4.05 -7.84
C LEU A 98 13.03 5.14 -7.14
N LEU A 99 13.75 4.83 -6.05
CA LEU A 99 14.60 5.80 -5.35
C LEU A 99 15.72 6.33 -6.24
N LEU A 100 16.33 5.47 -7.07
CA LEU A 100 17.33 5.89 -8.06
C LEU A 100 16.70 6.79 -9.14
N ALA A 101 15.50 6.46 -9.62
CA ALA A 101 14.77 7.27 -10.60
C ALA A 101 14.38 8.65 -10.06
N LEU A 102 14.17 8.74 -8.73
CA LEU A 102 13.92 10.00 -8.01
C LEU A 102 15.21 10.80 -7.72
N GLY A 103 16.37 10.34 -8.20
CA GLY A 103 17.65 11.06 -8.04
C GLY A 103 18.41 10.75 -6.74
N THR A 104 18.02 9.75 -5.98
CA THR A 104 18.76 9.32 -4.79
C THR A 104 20.06 8.62 -5.19
N SER A 105 21.16 8.84 -4.47
CA SER A 105 22.42 8.13 -4.71
C SER A 105 22.25 6.61 -4.53
N LEU A 106 23.09 5.81 -5.20
CA LEU A 106 23.03 4.35 -5.08
C LEU A 106 23.14 3.86 -3.62
N ARG A 107 23.98 4.52 -2.82
CA ARG A 107 24.11 4.20 -1.38
C ARG A 107 22.83 4.51 -0.61
N GLY A 108 22.24 5.68 -0.84
CA GLY A 108 20.97 6.08 -0.19
C GLY A 108 19.80 5.21 -0.62
N ALA A 109 19.68 4.92 -1.92
CA ALA A 109 18.65 4.04 -2.46
C ALA A 109 18.81 2.59 -1.95
N GLY A 110 20.05 2.09 -1.89
CA GLY A 110 20.37 0.78 -1.32
C GLY A 110 20.03 0.66 0.15
N LEU A 111 20.38 1.68 0.95
CA LEU A 111 20.03 1.72 2.37
C LEU A 111 18.51 1.77 2.57
N GLY A 112 17.80 2.64 1.84
CA GLY A 112 16.34 2.75 1.94
C GLY A 112 15.63 1.44 1.56
N ALA A 113 16.06 0.78 0.48
CA ALA A 113 15.50 -0.50 0.07
C ALA A 113 15.83 -1.63 1.04
N ALA A 114 17.04 -1.64 1.62
CA ALA A 114 17.43 -2.61 2.64
C ALA A 114 16.63 -2.43 3.93
N LEU A 115 16.48 -1.19 4.41
CA LEU A 115 15.64 -0.89 5.58
C LEU A 115 14.19 -1.32 5.36
N PHE A 116 13.62 -1.05 4.19
CA PHE A 116 12.29 -1.56 3.83
C PHE A 116 12.23 -3.09 3.89
N ALA A 117 13.23 -3.77 3.30
CA ALA A 117 13.26 -5.22 3.20
C ALA A 117 13.28 -5.93 4.56
N VAL A 118 14.03 -5.35 5.53
CA VAL A 118 14.21 -5.96 6.87
C VAL A 118 13.31 -5.37 7.95
N HIS A 119 12.47 -4.39 7.61
CA HIS A 119 11.69 -3.67 8.62
C HIS A 119 10.66 -4.58 9.30
N PRO A 120 10.54 -4.62 10.63
CA PRO A 120 9.62 -5.50 11.35
C PRO A 120 8.13 -5.35 10.96
N LEU A 121 7.71 -4.19 10.47
CA LEU A 121 6.36 -3.97 9.94
C LEU A 121 6.03 -4.86 8.73
N GLN A 122 7.04 -5.40 8.03
CA GLN A 122 6.83 -6.28 6.88
C GLN A 122 6.48 -7.71 7.29
N VAL A 123 6.77 -8.10 8.53
CA VAL A 123 6.61 -9.49 8.99
C VAL A 123 5.19 -10.00 8.75
N MET A 124 4.18 -9.26 9.22
CA MET A 124 2.78 -9.65 9.01
C MET A 124 2.43 -9.70 7.51
N THR A 125 2.86 -8.69 6.75
CA THR A 125 2.55 -8.57 5.32
C THR A 125 3.13 -9.72 4.50
N VAL A 126 4.31 -10.25 4.86
CA VAL A 126 4.99 -11.30 4.10
C VAL A 126 4.65 -12.69 4.61
N ALA A 127 4.65 -12.86 5.94
CA ALA A 127 4.46 -14.16 6.55
C ALA A 127 2.99 -14.64 6.58
N TRP A 128 2.02 -13.73 6.48
CA TRP A 128 0.60 -14.07 6.43
C TRP A 128 0.09 -14.10 4.98
N ILE A 129 -0.42 -15.24 4.55
CA ILE A 129 -0.84 -15.46 3.15
C ILE A 129 -1.91 -14.45 2.73
N ALA A 130 -2.94 -14.22 3.56
CA ALA A 130 -4.02 -13.29 3.26
C ALA A 130 -3.57 -11.82 3.11
N GLU A 131 -2.39 -11.46 3.61
CA GLU A 131 -1.83 -10.11 3.44
C GLU A 131 -1.15 -9.89 2.07
N ARG A 132 -1.19 -10.86 1.16
CA ARG A 132 -0.79 -10.72 -0.24
C ARG A 132 -1.39 -9.49 -0.91
N LYS A 133 -2.60 -9.13 -0.54
CA LYS A 133 -3.26 -7.89 -0.99
C LYS A 133 -2.37 -6.67 -0.86
N ASN A 134 -1.57 -6.57 0.23
CA ASN A 134 -0.62 -5.47 0.42
C ASN A 134 0.61 -5.59 -0.49
N LEU A 135 1.13 -6.80 -0.68
CA LEU A 135 2.30 -7.04 -1.54
C LEU A 135 1.99 -6.72 -3.01
N LEU A 136 0.84 -7.14 -3.50
CA LEU A 136 0.38 -6.84 -4.87
C LEU A 136 0.06 -5.35 -5.03
N ALA A 137 -0.65 -4.74 -4.08
CA ALA A 137 -0.95 -3.31 -4.12
C ALA A 137 0.35 -2.48 -4.14
N LEU A 138 1.36 -2.85 -3.35
CA LEU A 138 2.66 -2.19 -3.36
C LEU A 138 3.42 -2.43 -4.67
N LEU A 139 3.43 -3.66 -5.19
CA LEU A 139 4.05 -3.98 -6.48
C LEU A 139 3.55 -3.03 -7.57
N PHE A 140 2.23 -2.95 -7.72
CA PHE A 140 1.63 -2.12 -8.75
C PHE A 140 1.73 -0.61 -8.45
N THR A 141 1.78 -0.21 -7.18
CA THR A 141 2.08 1.18 -6.77
C THR A 141 3.49 1.59 -7.19
N LEU A 142 4.49 0.72 -6.98
CA LEU A 142 5.87 0.97 -7.39
C LEU A 142 5.99 1.03 -8.91
N LEU A 143 5.37 0.10 -9.63
CA LEU A 143 5.33 0.09 -11.10
C LEU A 143 4.61 1.34 -11.65
N CYS A 144 3.49 1.75 -11.05
CA CYS A 144 2.78 2.97 -11.38
C CYS A 144 3.68 4.20 -11.18
N SER A 145 4.33 4.30 -10.03
CA SER A 145 5.21 5.43 -9.69
C SER A 145 6.42 5.50 -10.62
N MET A 146 7.04 4.37 -10.94
CA MET A 146 8.15 4.31 -11.90
C MET A 146 7.71 4.74 -13.30
N ALA A 147 6.61 4.17 -13.81
CA ALA A 147 6.04 4.54 -15.11
C ALA A 147 5.67 6.03 -15.16
N TRP A 148 5.16 6.57 -14.04
CA TRP A 148 4.85 7.99 -13.92
C TRP A 148 6.10 8.87 -13.99
N VAL A 149 7.15 8.52 -13.26
CA VAL A 149 8.44 9.24 -13.28
C VAL A 149 9.07 9.21 -14.67
N GLU A 150 8.97 8.09 -15.38
CA GLU A 150 9.45 7.91 -16.74
C GLU A 150 8.57 8.57 -17.82
N GLY A 151 7.41 9.14 -17.44
CA GLY A 151 6.48 9.78 -18.38
C GLY A 151 5.57 8.81 -19.14
N ARG A 152 5.58 7.53 -18.82
CA ARG A 152 4.76 6.46 -19.45
C ARG A 152 3.35 6.44 -18.85
N ARG A 153 2.55 7.46 -19.15
CA ARG A 153 1.28 7.73 -18.49
C ARG A 153 0.25 6.59 -18.63
N ALA A 154 0.14 5.98 -19.80
CA ALA A 154 -0.79 4.85 -20.02
C ALA A 154 -0.41 3.64 -19.15
N LEU A 155 0.88 3.31 -19.05
CA LEU A 155 1.36 2.22 -18.19
C LEU A 155 1.13 2.54 -16.70
N ALA A 156 1.29 3.79 -16.30
CA ALA A 156 0.99 4.21 -14.94
C ALA A 156 -0.51 4.05 -14.60
N LEU A 157 -1.41 4.40 -15.54
CA LEU A 157 -2.86 4.20 -15.36
C LEU A 157 -3.22 2.72 -15.22
N LEU A 158 -2.64 1.84 -16.06
CA LEU A 158 -2.85 0.39 -15.99
C LEU A 158 -2.33 -0.19 -14.67
N ALA A 159 -1.12 0.20 -14.27
CA ALA A 159 -0.54 -0.24 -13.00
C ALA A 159 -1.36 0.27 -11.80
N PHE A 160 -1.88 1.50 -11.86
CA PHE A 160 -2.75 2.02 -10.81
C PHE A 160 -4.07 1.23 -10.71
N ALA A 161 -4.70 0.91 -11.84
CA ALA A 161 -5.90 0.07 -11.85
C ALA A 161 -5.63 -1.31 -11.23
N ALA A 162 -4.47 -1.92 -11.53
CA ALA A 162 -4.06 -3.17 -10.92
C ALA A 162 -3.78 -3.03 -9.41
N ALA A 163 -3.22 -1.89 -8.96
CA ALA A 163 -3.04 -1.61 -7.55
C ALA A 163 -4.38 -1.51 -6.81
N LEU A 164 -5.37 -0.78 -7.36
CA LEU A 164 -6.72 -0.69 -6.81
C LEU A 164 -7.42 -2.05 -6.77
N ALA A 165 -7.30 -2.85 -7.84
CA ALA A 165 -7.85 -4.19 -7.91
C ALA A 165 -7.19 -5.18 -6.95
N SER A 166 -6.00 -4.85 -6.42
CA SER A 166 -5.31 -5.62 -5.39
C SER A 166 -5.76 -5.22 -3.98
N LYS A 167 -5.82 -3.92 -3.69
CA LYS A 167 -6.32 -3.35 -2.42
C LYS A 167 -6.59 -1.87 -2.57
N THR A 168 -7.70 -1.39 -2.02
CA THR A 168 -8.13 0.01 -2.10
C THR A 168 -7.30 1.00 -1.28
N VAL A 169 -6.37 0.54 -0.45
CA VAL A 169 -5.47 1.41 0.34
C VAL A 169 -4.70 2.44 -0.50
N VAL A 170 -4.56 2.21 -1.80
CA VAL A 170 -3.81 3.06 -2.74
C VAL A 170 -4.61 4.25 -3.30
N LEU A 171 -5.85 4.48 -2.83
CA LEU A 171 -6.73 5.55 -3.30
C LEU A 171 -6.08 6.95 -3.32
N GLY A 172 -5.15 7.21 -2.40
CA GLY A 172 -4.43 8.49 -2.29
C GLY A 172 -3.26 8.67 -3.25
N LEU A 173 -2.80 7.63 -3.95
CA LEU A 173 -1.65 7.69 -4.84
C LEU A 173 -1.76 8.79 -5.92
N PRO A 174 -2.92 9.03 -6.56
CA PRO A 174 -3.05 10.09 -7.56
C PRO A 174 -2.68 11.48 -7.03
N LEU A 175 -3.00 11.78 -5.77
CA LEU A 175 -2.62 13.05 -5.14
C LEU A 175 -1.10 13.14 -4.94
N VAL A 176 -0.44 12.05 -4.56
CA VAL A 176 1.02 12.00 -4.43
C VAL A 176 1.69 12.25 -5.78
N LEU A 177 1.17 11.65 -6.87
CA LEU A 177 1.67 11.84 -8.23
C LEU A 177 1.42 13.27 -8.74
N LEU A 178 0.27 13.86 -8.42
CA LEU A 178 -0.02 15.26 -8.70
C LEU A 178 0.99 16.18 -8.01
N PHE A 179 1.20 16.00 -6.71
CA PHE A 179 2.19 16.76 -5.96
C PHE A 179 3.60 16.57 -6.52
N TYR A 180 3.99 15.36 -6.88
CA TYR A 180 5.27 15.11 -7.52
C TYR A 180 5.45 15.91 -8.82
N ASP A 181 4.48 15.87 -9.72
CA ASP A 181 4.58 16.64 -10.99
C ASP A 181 4.62 18.16 -10.76
N VAL A 182 3.82 18.66 -9.83
CA VAL A 182 3.74 20.10 -9.56
C VAL A 182 4.93 20.61 -8.74
N LEU A 183 5.36 19.85 -7.72
CA LEU A 183 6.35 20.31 -6.74
C LEU A 183 7.79 19.94 -7.12
N VAL A 184 7.98 18.69 -7.55
CA VAL A 184 9.32 18.15 -7.84
C VAL A 184 9.68 18.44 -9.29
N ARG A 185 8.81 18.08 -10.23
CA ARG A 185 9.04 18.32 -11.67
C ARG A 185 8.79 19.78 -12.09
N LYS A 186 8.16 20.59 -11.24
CA LYS A 186 7.77 21.98 -11.53
C LYS A 186 6.90 22.12 -12.79
N GLY A 187 6.13 21.07 -13.08
CA GLY A 187 5.22 21.01 -14.21
C GLY A 187 3.95 21.85 -13.99
N SER A 188 3.18 22.04 -15.07
CA SER A 188 1.89 22.71 -15.00
C SER A 188 0.87 21.85 -14.23
N ALA A 189 0.24 22.42 -13.21
CA ALA A 189 -0.81 21.78 -12.43
C ALA A 189 -2.00 21.33 -13.32
N ARG A 190 -2.34 22.14 -14.35
CA ARG A 190 -3.40 21.80 -15.31
C ARG A 190 -3.06 20.53 -16.10
N VAL A 191 -1.82 20.41 -16.58
CA VAL A 191 -1.37 19.23 -17.32
C VAL A 191 -1.31 18.00 -16.41
N ALA A 192 -0.76 18.15 -15.20
CA ALA A 192 -0.72 17.07 -14.22
C ALA A 192 -2.14 16.59 -13.85
N LEU A 193 -3.06 17.50 -13.58
CA LEU A 193 -4.45 17.21 -13.24
C LEU A 193 -5.15 16.42 -14.36
N ARG A 194 -4.91 16.76 -15.64
CA ARG A 194 -5.48 16.03 -16.78
C ARG A 194 -5.15 14.54 -16.76
N TRP A 195 -3.93 14.17 -16.36
CA TRP A 195 -3.49 12.79 -16.27
C TRP A 195 -3.89 12.09 -14.95
N VAL A 196 -4.03 12.87 -13.87
CA VAL A 196 -4.45 12.36 -12.56
C VAL A 196 -5.97 12.21 -12.47
N ALA A 197 -6.75 13.01 -13.22
CA ALA A 197 -8.21 12.98 -13.17
C ALA A 197 -8.82 11.58 -13.39
N PRO A 198 -8.43 10.79 -14.41
CA PRO A 198 -8.94 9.44 -14.56
C PRO A 198 -8.56 8.50 -13.39
N MET A 199 -7.40 8.72 -12.77
CA MET A 199 -7.01 7.96 -11.57
C MET A 199 -7.89 8.33 -10.37
N LEU A 200 -8.21 9.62 -10.18
CA LEU A 200 -9.12 10.08 -9.13
C LEU A 200 -10.53 9.54 -9.33
N LEU A 201 -11.01 9.50 -10.57
CA LEU A 201 -12.30 8.89 -10.88
C LEU A 201 -12.29 7.38 -10.55
N ALA A 202 -11.25 6.65 -10.94
CA ALA A 202 -11.07 5.25 -10.58
C ALA A 202 -11.00 5.07 -9.05
N SER A 203 -10.27 5.95 -8.33
CA SER A 203 -10.23 5.94 -6.86
C SER A 203 -11.63 6.09 -6.27
N LEU A 204 -12.42 7.05 -6.76
CA LEU A 204 -13.79 7.26 -6.28
C LEU A 204 -14.67 6.03 -6.54
N THR A 205 -14.61 5.47 -7.76
CA THR A 205 -15.37 4.28 -8.10
C THR A 205 -15.02 3.11 -7.18
N PHE A 206 -13.73 2.81 -7.00
CA PHE A 206 -13.30 1.73 -6.11
C PHE A 206 -13.64 2.00 -4.64
N ALA A 207 -13.57 3.25 -4.17
CA ALA A 207 -13.99 3.61 -2.81
C ALA A 207 -15.48 3.33 -2.60
N LEU A 208 -16.34 3.74 -3.54
CA LEU A 208 -17.78 3.49 -3.46
C LEU A 208 -18.09 1.99 -3.54
N THR A 209 -17.39 1.25 -4.42
CA THR A 209 -17.52 -0.21 -4.50
C THR A 209 -17.12 -0.86 -3.18
N THR A 210 -15.99 -0.49 -2.60
CA THR A 210 -15.52 -1.02 -1.30
C THR A 210 -16.55 -0.77 -0.20
N ILE A 211 -17.08 0.45 -0.11
CA ILE A 211 -18.13 0.76 0.88
C ILE A 211 -19.35 -0.14 0.66
N ALA A 212 -19.80 -0.31 -0.57
CA ALA A 212 -20.98 -1.14 -0.86
C ALA A 212 -20.77 -2.62 -0.51
N PHE A 213 -19.54 -3.15 -0.67
CA PHE A 213 -19.21 -4.53 -0.33
C PHE A 213 -19.00 -4.74 1.18
N GLU A 214 -18.30 -3.82 1.83
CA GLU A 214 -17.91 -3.98 3.25
C GLU A 214 -19.01 -3.54 4.22
N GLN A 215 -19.90 -2.60 3.83
CA GLN A 215 -20.95 -2.09 4.71
C GLN A 215 -21.84 -3.20 5.31
N PRO A 216 -22.34 -4.18 4.53
CA PRO A 216 -23.18 -5.24 5.09
C PRO A 216 -22.45 -6.12 6.13
N PHE A 217 -21.11 -6.25 6.00
CA PHE A 217 -20.28 -6.99 6.94
C PHE A 217 -20.07 -6.18 8.23
N VAL A 218 -19.77 -4.89 8.09
CA VAL A 218 -19.62 -3.96 9.23
C VAL A 218 -20.91 -3.89 10.04
N ASP A 219 -22.06 -3.79 9.39
CA ASP A 219 -23.37 -3.67 10.07
C ASP A 219 -23.72 -4.94 10.85
N ARG A 220 -23.32 -6.13 10.36
CA ARG A 220 -23.55 -7.41 11.06
C ARG A 220 -22.64 -7.60 12.27
N GLY A 221 -21.41 -7.10 12.21
CA GLY A 221 -20.38 -7.35 13.23
C GLY A 221 -20.20 -6.23 14.27
N ALA A 222 -20.68 -5.04 13.99
CA ALA A 222 -20.29 -3.82 14.71
C ALA A 222 -21.45 -3.02 15.35
N SER A 223 -22.62 -3.62 15.51
CA SER A 223 -23.76 -2.93 16.16
C SER A 223 -23.36 -2.42 17.56
N GLY A 224 -23.36 -1.10 17.74
CA GLY A 224 -22.98 -0.42 18.98
C GLY A 224 -21.48 -0.17 19.19
N LEU A 225 -20.61 -0.56 18.25
CA LEU A 225 -19.15 -0.41 18.37
C LEU A 225 -18.52 0.54 17.34
N THR A 226 -19.31 1.15 16.47
CA THR A 226 -18.83 2.09 15.45
C THR A 226 -18.67 3.49 16.06
N PRO A 227 -17.46 4.10 15.94
CA PRO A 227 -17.25 5.46 16.41
C PRO A 227 -18.19 6.45 15.70
N GLY A 228 -18.67 7.45 16.42
CA GLY A 228 -19.43 8.56 15.87
C GLY A 228 -18.61 9.42 14.90
N PRO A 229 -19.23 10.32 14.14
CA PRO A 229 -18.51 11.15 13.16
C PRO A 229 -17.38 11.99 13.76
N LEU A 230 -17.57 12.54 14.95
CA LEU A 230 -16.53 13.34 15.64
C LEU A 230 -15.37 12.46 16.12
N GLU A 231 -15.67 11.28 16.67
CA GLU A 231 -14.66 10.31 17.09
C GLU A 231 -13.84 9.79 15.89
N ARG A 232 -14.49 9.61 14.73
CA ARG A 232 -13.78 9.26 13.48
C ARG A 232 -12.79 10.35 13.06
N LEU A 233 -13.11 11.63 13.25
CA LEU A 233 -12.17 12.74 12.98
C LEU A 233 -10.99 12.71 13.96
N GLN A 234 -11.22 12.43 15.24
CA GLN A 234 -10.16 12.27 16.23
C GLN A 234 -9.23 11.11 15.86
N ILE A 235 -9.79 9.96 15.48
CA ILE A 235 -9.03 8.79 15.00
C ILE A 235 -8.22 9.16 13.74
N ALA A 236 -8.85 9.82 12.76
CA ALA A 236 -8.17 10.23 11.53
C ALA A 236 -6.98 11.18 11.79
N GLY A 237 -7.09 12.04 12.81
CA GLY A 237 -6.00 12.90 13.25
C GLY A 237 -4.87 12.14 13.97
N ALA A 238 -5.21 11.12 14.75
CA ALA A 238 -4.25 10.36 15.56
C ALA A 238 -3.53 9.26 14.76
N ALA A 239 -4.20 8.65 13.79
CA ALA A 239 -3.67 7.52 13.03
C ALA A 239 -2.32 7.80 12.34
N PRO A 240 -2.07 8.95 11.67
CA PRO A 240 -0.76 9.23 11.07
C PRO A 240 0.38 9.20 12.09
N TRP A 241 0.17 9.75 13.27
CA TRP A 241 1.19 9.79 14.33
C TRP A 241 1.47 8.41 14.91
N PHE A 242 0.40 7.61 15.08
CA PHE A 242 0.54 6.22 15.51
C PHE A 242 1.36 5.41 14.52
N TYR A 243 1.06 5.49 13.22
CA TYR A 243 1.82 4.75 12.20
C TYR A 243 3.26 5.26 12.05
N LEU A 244 3.49 6.57 12.14
CA LEU A 244 4.84 7.14 12.13
C LEU A 244 5.66 6.67 13.34
N ALA A 245 5.04 6.61 14.52
CA ALA A 245 5.71 6.08 15.72
C ALA A 245 6.07 4.60 15.55
N LYS A 246 5.17 3.77 15.00
CA LYS A 246 5.45 2.35 14.73
C LYS A 246 6.49 2.15 13.62
N LEU A 247 6.56 3.06 12.66
CA LEU A 247 7.60 3.05 11.64
C LEU A 247 8.98 3.42 12.22
N ALA A 248 9.04 4.42 13.09
CA ALA A 248 10.29 4.86 13.71
C ALA A 248 10.76 3.91 14.82
N LEU A 249 9.82 3.35 15.59
CA LEU A 249 10.07 2.46 16.71
C LEU A 249 9.12 1.25 16.65
N PRO A 250 9.50 0.16 15.95
CA PRO A 250 8.64 -0.99 15.71
C PRO A 250 8.53 -1.95 16.92
N VAL A 251 8.06 -1.43 18.05
CA VAL A 251 7.82 -2.21 19.27
C VAL A 251 6.34 -2.38 19.55
N GLY A 252 5.94 -3.49 20.20
CA GLY A 252 4.55 -3.80 20.51
C GLY A 252 3.71 -3.88 19.23
N LEU A 253 4.25 -4.49 18.17
CA LEU A 253 3.50 -4.73 16.94
C LEU A 253 2.47 -5.84 17.17
N SER A 254 1.26 -5.63 16.66
CA SER A 254 0.16 -6.59 16.74
C SER A 254 -0.61 -6.62 15.42
N PRO A 255 -1.11 -7.77 14.97
CA PRO A 255 -2.02 -7.87 13.84
C PRO A 255 -3.33 -7.09 14.05
N ALA A 256 -3.80 -7.03 15.30
CA ALA A 256 -4.97 -6.27 15.71
C ALA A 256 -4.64 -5.46 16.95
N TYR A 257 -4.78 -4.15 16.85
CA TYR A 257 -4.60 -3.26 17.99
C TYR A 257 -5.93 -3.07 18.75
N PRO A 258 -5.89 -2.90 20.07
CA PRO A 258 -7.06 -2.51 20.84
C PRO A 258 -7.67 -1.24 20.28
N ARG A 259 -9.00 -1.14 20.36
CA ARG A 259 -9.70 0.10 19.99
C ARG A 259 -9.27 1.24 20.89
N TRP A 260 -9.06 2.40 20.30
CA TRP A 260 -8.76 3.58 21.08
C TRP A 260 -10.03 4.06 21.82
N PRO A 261 -9.91 4.38 23.09
CA PRO A 261 -11.04 4.90 23.88
C PRO A 261 -11.27 6.38 23.56
N VAL A 262 -11.61 6.67 22.29
CA VAL A 262 -11.85 8.04 21.81
C VAL A 262 -13.12 8.59 22.45
N ASP A 263 -13.08 9.87 22.80
CA ASP A 263 -14.21 10.61 23.37
C ASP A 263 -14.28 11.99 22.72
N ALA A 264 -15.37 12.26 22.03
CA ALA A 264 -15.60 13.54 21.35
C ALA A 264 -15.60 14.74 22.32
N GLY A 265 -15.96 14.54 23.61
CA GLY A 265 -15.90 15.56 24.66
C GLY A 265 -14.49 15.84 25.20
N SER A 266 -13.53 14.95 24.96
CA SER A 266 -12.17 15.08 25.48
C SER A 266 -11.30 15.98 24.59
N VAL A 267 -10.83 17.09 25.12
CA VAL A 267 -9.92 18.02 24.40
C VAL A 267 -8.62 17.33 23.98
N LEU A 268 -8.13 16.39 24.79
CA LEU A 268 -6.86 15.69 24.50
C LEU A 268 -6.93 14.86 23.20
N TRP A 269 -8.08 14.30 22.87
CA TRP A 269 -8.27 13.53 21.65
C TRP A 269 -8.32 14.40 20.38
N TRP A 270 -8.51 15.74 20.50
CA TRP A 270 -8.45 16.67 19.37
C TRP A 270 -7.01 17.14 19.07
N LEU A 271 -6.07 17.04 20.03
CA LEU A 271 -4.70 17.50 19.83
C LEU A 271 -4.00 16.86 18.61
N PRO A 272 -4.06 15.52 18.39
CA PRO A 272 -3.43 14.91 17.22
C PRO A 272 -3.99 15.44 15.90
N LEU A 273 -5.29 15.71 15.82
CA LEU A 273 -5.91 16.29 14.63
C LEU A 273 -5.41 17.72 14.40
N LEU A 274 -5.35 18.54 15.44
CA LEU A 274 -4.85 19.91 15.36
C LEU A 274 -3.39 19.93 14.90
N VAL A 275 -2.54 19.05 15.44
CA VAL A 275 -1.14 18.91 15.02
C VAL A 275 -1.03 18.46 13.56
N THR A 276 -1.88 17.51 13.13
CA THR A 276 -1.94 17.08 11.73
C THR A 276 -2.33 18.22 10.80
N LEU A 277 -3.36 18.99 11.14
CA LEU A 277 -3.79 20.15 10.37
C LEU A 277 -2.72 21.26 10.34
N ALA A 278 -2.07 21.52 11.48
CA ALA A 278 -0.97 22.49 11.57
C ALA A 278 0.24 22.03 10.73
N ALA A 279 0.58 20.74 10.72
CA ALA A 279 1.65 20.18 9.89
C ALA A 279 1.31 20.32 8.40
N LEU A 280 0.07 20.03 7.98
CA LEU A 280 -0.38 20.21 6.60
C LEU A 280 -0.35 21.70 6.19
N ALA A 281 -0.87 22.59 7.03
CA ALA A 281 -0.83 24.03 6.78
C ALA A 281 0.63 24.54 6.69
N GLY A 282 1.49 24.13 7.62
CA GLY A 282 2.92 24.44 7.60
C GLY A 282 3.60 23.94 6.32
N PHE A 283 3.28 22.73 5.88
CA PHE A 283 3.78 22.19 4.61
C PHE A 283 3.37 23.07 3.42
N VAL A 284 2.09 23.46 3.33
CA VAL A 284 1.58 24.35 2.26
C VAL A 284 2.30 25.70 2.28
N VAL A 285 2.46 26.32 3.45
CA VAL A 285 3.16 27.63 3.60
C VAL A 285 4.65 27.52 3.24
N LEU A 286 5.29 26.42 3.61
CA LEU A 286 6.70 26.19 3.32
C LEU A 286 6.96 25.71 1.89
N LEU A 287 5.93 25.31 1.17
CA LEU A 287 6.00 24.75 -0.17
C LEU A 287 6.82 25.59 -1.17
N PRO A 288 6.66 26.94 -1.25
CA PRO A 288 7.46 27.78 -2.13
C PRO A 288 8.96 27.75 -1.79
N ARG A 289 9.29 27.69 -0.49
CA ARG A 289 10.68 27.58 -0.02
C ARG A 289 11.28 26.21 -0.34
N LEU A 290 10.53 25.14 -0.13
CA LEU A 290 10.93 23.77 -0.47
C LEU A 290 11.19 23.63 -1.97
N ARG A 291 10.34 24.24 -2.81
CA ARG A 291 10.54 24.32 -4.28
C ARG A 291 11.86 24.99 -4.65
N SER A 292 12.22 26.11 -3.98
CA SER A 292 13.46 26.83 -4.24
C SER A 292 14.71 26.03 -3.82
N LEU A 293 14.63 25.29 -2.73
CA LEU A 293 15.71 24.42 -2.23
C LEU A 293 15.92 23.18 -3.11
N ALA A 294 14.84 22.53 -3.52
CA ALA A 294 14.90 21.38 -4.45
C ALA A 294 15.49 21.79 -5.81
N GLY A 295 15.17 23.00 -6.30
CA GLY A 295 15.75 23.55 -7.54
C GLY A 295 17.25 23.82 -7.44
N ARG A 296 17.74 24.26 -6.29
CA ARG A 296 19.18 24.47 -6.05
C ARG A 296 19.95 23.15 -5.95
N ARG A 297 19.40 22.14 -5.25
CA ARG A 297 20.04 20.81 -5.16
C ARG A 297 20.11 20.09 -6.52
N ALA A 298 19.08 20.20 -7.35
CA ALA A 298 19.10 19.64 -8.70
C ALA A 298 20.21 20.29 -9.57
N ALA A 299 20.45 21.59 -9.41
CA ALA A 299 21.56 22.30 -10.09
C ALA A 299 22.95 21.84 -9.62
N TRP A 300 23.12 21.52 -8.32
CA TRP A 300 24.37 21.02 -7.75
C TRP A 300 24.67 19.56 -8.12
N LEU A 301 23.65 18.78 -8.48
CA LEU A 301 23.83 17.38 -8.93
C LEU A 301 24.09 17.27 -10.44
N LEU A 302 23.91 18.35 -11.19
CA LEU A 302 24.18 18.45 -12.64
C LEU A 302 25.46 19.21 -12.96
N ALA A 303 26.09 19.86 -12.00
CA ALA A 303 27.41 20.49 -12.06
C ALA A 303 28.48 19.59 -11.43
#